data_70e3e34526161cc01c7f0c5bae564ed0
#
_entry.id   70e3e34526161cc01c7f0c5bae564ed0
#
_cell.length_a   1.000
_cell.length_b   1.000
_cell.length_c   1.000
_cell.angle_alpha   90.00
_cell.angle_beta   90.00
_cell.angle_gamma   90.00
#
_symmetry.space_group_name_H-M   'P 1'
#
loop_
_entity.id
_entity.type
_entity.pdbx_description
1 polymer ?
#
loop_
_entity_poly.entity_id
_entity_poly.type
_entity_poly.pdbx_seq_one_letter_code
_entity_poly.pdbx_strand_id
1 'polypeptide(L)'
;MDGWTHDKTRPHASGKGTLQTILKNLQEISALPEKDYSFYITLRHNILAGDRDYSWYDHLKSLFGEDARFSVFVYPVGNLGDTPVQGLELLTDKNCDALINEHIAYLDKISMNHINHAGGAFSKVCYACYPFGFVFRADGKIGKCTVALDNPDNIVGHVDSNDGVVLDEGANKQWCTSKLRPECFTCVDLLRCLNLHCGRRRIASRETDRPCAYMVPRARL
;
A
#
# COMPACT_ATOMS: atom_id res chain seq x y z
N MET A 1 -8.31 -6.42 3.64
CA MET A 1 -9.65 -7.07 3.50
C MET A 1 -10.61 -6.03 2.97
N ASP A 2 -11.68 -6.44 2.32
CA ASP A 2 -12.63 -5.51 1.68
C ASP A 2 -14.00 -5.59 2.39
N GLY A 3 -14.00 -5.63 3.71
CA GLY A 3 -15.19 -5.77 4.53
C GLY A 3 -15.99 -7.04 4.20
N TRP A 4 -17.30 -6.96 4.29
CA TRP A 4 -18.21 -8.07 3.95
C TRP A 4 -18.22 -8.43 2.46
N THR A 5 -17.67 -7.56 1.60
CA THR A 5 -17.56 -7.81 0.15
C THR A 5 -16.27 -8.55 -0.23
N HIS A 6 -15.43 -8.93 0.74
CA HIS A 6 -14.11 -9.52 0.51
C HIS A 6 -14.13 -10.70 -0.47
N ASP A 7 -15.03 -11.65 -0.28
CA ASP A 7 -15.09 -12.86 -1.10
C ASP A 7 -15.55 -12.60 -2.55
N LYS A 8 -16.22 -11.47 -2.79
CA LYS A 8 -16.57 -11.03 -4.16
C LYS A 8 -15.39 -10.39 -4.88
N THR A 9 -14.57 -9.65 -4.14
CA THR A 9 -13.43 -8.90 -4.69
C THR A 9 -12.15 -9.72 -4.71
N ARG A 10 -12.04 -10.74 -3.85
CA ARG A 10 -10.84 -11.58 -3.66
C ARG A 10 -11.17 -13.05 -3.50
N PRO A 11 -11.88 -13.66 -4.48
CA PRO A 11 -12.19 -15.09 -4.41
C PRO A 11 -10.90 -15.92 -4.53
N HIS A 12 -10.92 -17.11 -3.95
CA HIS A 12 -9.91 -18.13 -4.24
C HIS A 12 -10.00 -18.54 -5.72
N ALA A 13 -8.93 -19.06 -6.32
CA ALA A 13 -8.91 -19.53 -7.70
C ALA A 13 -10.00 -20.59 -8.02
N SER A 14 -10.46 -21.33 -7.01
CA SER A 14 -11.60 -22.26 -7.11
C SER A 14 -12.98 -21.59 -6.98
N GLY A 15 -13.07 -20.27 -6.84
CA GLY A 15 -14.32 -19.52 -6.60
C GLY A 15 -14.80 -19.55 -5.16
N LYS A 16 -14.12 -20.26 -4.24
CA LYS A 16 -14.50 -20.29 -2.82
C LYS A 16 -14.14 -18.98 -2.12
N GLY A 17 -14.89 -18.61 -1.09
CA GLY A 17 -14.57 -17.49 -0.22
C GLY A 17 -13.28 -17.74 0.59
N THR A 18 -12.59 -16.67 0.92
CA THR A 18 -11.34 -16.70 1.71
C THR A 18 -11.46 -15.96 3.05
N LEU A 19 -12.49 -15.13 3.23
CA LEU A 19 -12.66 -14.29 4.42
C LEU A 19 -12.67 -15.09 5.72
N GLN A 20 -13.45 -16.16 5.78
CA GLN A 20 -13.57 -16.97 7.00
C GLN A 20 -12.25 -17.65 7.37
N THR A 21 -11.48 -18.11 6.39
CA THR A 21 -10.14 -18.68 6.63
C THR A 21 -9.19 -17.62 7.18
N ILE A 22 -9.24 -16.41 6.63
CA ILE A 22 -8.41 -15.29 7.12
C ILE A 22 -8.78 -14.95 8.56
N LEU A 23 -10.06 -14.80 8.87
CA LEU A 23 -10.53 -14.47 10.23
C LEU A 23 -10.14 -15.57 11.24
N LYS A 24 -10.30 -16.84 10.88
CA LYS A 24 -9.86 -17.95 11.71
C LYS A 24 -8.37 -17.89 12.02
N ASN A 25 -7.52 -17.71 11.01
CA ASN A 25 -6.08 -17.60 11.19
C ASN A 25 -5.71 -16.40 12.08
N LEU A 26 -6.39 -15.28 11.93
CA LEU A 26 -6.17 -14.09 12.77
C LEU A 26 -6.59 -14.34 14.23
N GLN A 27 -7.67 -15.07 14.47
CA GLN A 27 -8.09 -15.47 15.82
C GLN A 27 -7.09 -16.45 16.45
N GLU A 28 -6.54 -17.40 15.69
CA GLU A 28 -5.48 -18.29 16.18
C GLU A 28 -4.23 -17.48 16.57
N ILE A 29 -3.87 -16.45 15.80
CA ILE A 29 -2.76 -15.55 16.13
C ILE A 29 -3.08 -14.69 17.37
N SER A 30 -4.31 -14.16 17.49
CA SER A 30 -4.73 -13.41 18.66
C SER A 30 -4.70 -14.23 19.95
N ALA A 31 -4.93 -15.54 19.86
CA ALA A 31 -4.85 -16.45 21.00
C ALA A 31 -3.41 -16.66 21.53
N LEU A 32 -2.38 -16.26 20.76
CA LEU A 32 -0.98 -16.34 21.22
C LEU A 32 -0.72 -15.33 22.35
N PRO A 33 -0.02 -15.71 23.43
CA PRO A 33 0.25 -14.81 24.54
C PRO A 33 1.07 -13.57 24.10
N GLU A 34 0.58 -12.37 24.38
CA GLU A 34 1.27 -11.11 24.00
C GLU A 34 2.71 -11.03 24.52
N LYS A 35 2.95 -11.52 25.73
CA LYS A 35 4.27 -11.50 26.37
C LYS A 35 5.35 -12.30 25.63
N ASP A 36 4.93 -13.28 24.83
CA ASP A 36 5.85 -14.21 24.16
C ASP A 36 6.04 -13.85 22.69
N TYR A 37 5.21 -12.92 22.15
CA TYR A 37 5.21 -12.59 20.74
C TYR A 37 5.12 -11.08 20.50
N SER A 38 6.19 -10.51 19.98
CA SER A 38 6.28 -9.10 19.61
C SER A 38 6.05 -8.92 18.10
N PHE A 39 4.79 -8.73 17.70
CA PHE A 39 4.42 -8.40 16.32
C PHE A 39 3.23 -7.44 16.30
N TYR A 40 3.01 -6.82 15.15
CA TYR A 40 1.84 -5.98 14.90
C TYR A 40 1.13 -6.46 13.65
N ILE A 41 -0.20 -6.49 13.69
CA ILE A 41 -1.06 -6.89 12.59
C ILE A 41 -1.87 -5.68 12.13
N THR A 42 -1.68 -5.30 10.88
CA THR A 42 -2.46 -4.25 10.24
C THR A 42 -3.57 -4.86 9.40
N LEU A 43 -4.81 -4.67 9.81
CA LEU A 43 -6.00 -5.09 9.10
C LEU A 43 -6.38 -4.04 8.05
N ARG A 44 -5.80 -4.13 6.85
CA ARG A 44 -6.11 -3.18 5.80
C ARG A 44 -7.52 -3.40 5.28
N HIS A 45 -8.36 -2.38 5.39
CA HIS A 45 -9.68 -2.30 4.78
C HIS A 45 -9.63 -1.41 3.53
N ASN A 46 -9.89 -1.99 2.37
CA ASN A 46 -9.96 -1.23 1.12
C ASN A 46 -11.41 -0.78 0.90
N ILE A 47 -11.61 0.54 0.79
CA ILE A 47 -12.91 1.18 0.67
C ILE A 47 -13.19 1.66 -0.76
N LEU A 48 -14.44 1.59 -1.18
CA LEU A 48 -14.99 2.11 -2.43
C LEU A 48 -15.85 3.36 -2.18
N ALA A 49 -16.26 4.05 -3.24
CA ALA A 49 -17.00 5.33 -3.13
C ALA A 49 -18.28 5.26 -2.30
N GLY A 50 -19.00 4.14 -2.33
CA GLY A 50 -20.24 3.92 -1.59
C GLY A 50 -20.11 3.21 -0.25
N ASP A 51 -18.90 2.89 0.18
CA ASP A 51 -18.67 2.07 1.38
C ASP A 51 -18.93 2.89 2.65
N ARG A 52 -20.06 2.62 3.29
CA ARG A 52 -20.49 3.19 4.58
C ARG A 52 -21.07 2.15 5.52
N ASP A 53 -20.81 0.87 5.26
CA ASP A 53 -21.20 -0.20 6.18
C ASP A 53 -20.13 -0.38 7.26
N TYR A 54 -20.32 0.32 8.37
CA TYR A 54 -19.40 0.27 9.51
C TYR A 54 -19.56 -0.98 10.37
N SER A 55 -20.56 -1.84 10.14
CA SER A 55 -20.76 -3.09 10.89
C SER A 55 -19.56 -4.03 10.79
N TRP A 56 -18.77 -3.90 9.73
CA TRP A 56 -17.49 -4.58 9.60
C TRP A 56 -16.50 -4.21 10.72
N TYR A 57 -16.45 -2.96 11.11
CA TYR A 57 -15.57 -2.52 12.21
C TYR A 57 -16.07 -2.99 13.56
N ASP A 58 -17.40 -3.04 13.78
CA ASP A 58 -17.97 -3.61 15.00
C ASP A 58 -17.60 -5.09 15.11
N HIS A 59 -17.62 -5.81 14.00
CA HIS A 59 -17.17 -7.20 13.93
C HIS A 59 -15.68 -7.34 14.27
N LEU A 60 -14.80 -6.53 13.66
CA LEU A 60 -13.37 -6.53 13.97
C LEU A 60 -13.11 -6.15 15.44
N LYS A 61 -13.85 -5.17 15.97
CA LYS A 61 -13.76 -4.77 17.39
C LYS A 61 -14.13 -5.94 18.30
N SER A 62 -15.19 -6.70 17.97
CA SER A 62 -15.59 -7.86 18.76
C SER A 62 -14.56 -8.98 18.78
N LEU A 63 -13.76 -9.13 17.71
CA LEU A 63 -12.77 -10.18 17.59
C LEU A 63 -11.39 -9.78 18.16
N PHE A 64 -10.98 -8.53 17.94
CA PHE A 64 -9.59 -8.10 18.14
C PHE A 64 -9.44 -6.79 18.92
N GLY A 65 -10.54 -6.17 19.34
CA GLY A 65 -10.51 -4.82 19.90
C GLY A 65 -9.78 -4.67 21.23
N GLU A 66 -9.59 -5.76 21.96
CA GLU A 66 -8.86 -5.78 23.23
C GLU A 66 -7.38 -6.18 23.05
N ASP A 67 -6.98 -6.55 21.83
CA ASP A 67 -5.61 -6.95 21.51
C ASP A 67 -4.87 -5.77 20.85
N ALA A 68 -3.93 -5.16 21.59
CA ALA A 68 -3.18 -3.99 21.14
C ALA A 68 -2.29 -4.25 19.90
N ARG A 69 -2.06 -5.51 19.56
CA ARG A 69 -1.29 -5.91 18.38
C ARG A 69 -2.05 -5.68 17.08
N PHE A 70 -3.38 -5.53 17.14
CA PHE A 70 -4.22 -5.35 15.95
C PHE A 70 -4.59 -3.88 15.75
N SER A 71 -4.47 -3.42 14.51
CA SER A 71 -4.92 -2.08 14.11
C SER A 71 -5.56 -2.09 12.73
N VAL A 72 -6.54 -1.23 12.52
CA VAL A 72 -7.21 -1.08 11.21
C VAL A 72 -6.49 0.00 10.39
N PHE A 73 -6.33 -0.26 9.11
CA PHE A 73 -5.79 0.68 8.14
C PHE A 73 -6.78 0.86 6.99
N VAL A 74 -7.45 2.01 6.96
CA VAL A 74 -8.41 2.34 5.91
C VAL A 74 -7.66 2.83 4.68
N TYR A 75 -7.96 2.25 3.51
CA TYR A 75 -7.26 2.62 2.27
C TYR A 75 -8.24 2.66 1.08
N PRO A 76 -8.24 3.72 0.27
CA PRO A 76 -9.11 3.81 -0.90
C PRO A 76 -8.64 2.86 -2.00
N VAL A 77 -9.58 2.22 -2.67
CA VAL A 77 -9.28 1.48 -3.90
C VAL A 77 -9.03 2.47 -5.04
N GLY A 78 -7.94 2.28 -5.77
CA GLY A 78 -7.56 3.11 -6.90
C GLY A 78 -6.88 2.33 -8.01
N ASN A 79 -6.75 2.94 -9.18
CA ASN A 79 -6.01 2.39 -10.31
C ASN A 79 -4.51 2.57 -10.09
N LEU A 80 -3.90 1.65 -9.36
CA LEU A 80 -2.47 1.68 -9.06
C LEU A 80 -1.62 0.95 -10.11
N GLY A 81 -2.22 0.01 -10.85
CA GLY A 81 -1.58 -0.77 -11.92
C GLY A 81 -1.78 -0.17 -13.31
N ASP A 82 -1.30 -0.88 -14.32
CA ASP A 82 -1.51 -0.52 -15.73
C ASP A 82 -2.86 -1.02 -16.26
N THR A 83 -3.48 -1.98 -15.55
CA THR A 83 -4.81 -2.49 -15.86
C THR A 83 -5.85 -1.70 -15.04
N PRO A 84 -6.81 -1.02 -15.71
CA PRO A 84 -7.87 -0.33 -15.02
C PRO A 84 -8.73 -1.30 -14.19
N VAL A 85 -9.13 -0.88 -12.99
CA VAL A 85 -10.10 -1.59 -12.17
C VAL A 85 -11.47 -1.44 -12.83
N GLN A 86 -12.07 -2.55 -13.28
CA GLN A 86 -13.38 -2.56 -13.95
C GLN A 86 -14.49 -2.93 -12.98
N GLY A 87 -15.68 -2.36 -13.21
CA GLY A 87 -16.90 -2.73 -12.47
C GLY A 87 -16.96 -2.27 -11.02
N LEU A 88 -16.01 -1.43 -10.58
CA LEU A 88 -16.02 -0.83 -9.24
C LEU A 88 -16.10 0.69 -9.34
N GLU A 89 -16.93 1.28 -8.49
CA GLU A 89 -16.99 2.73 -8.34
C GLU A 89 -15.83 3.20 -7.45
N LEU A 90 -14.82 3.78 -8.10
CA LEU A 90 -13.63 4.26 -7.41
C LEU A 90 -13.87 5.64 -6.80
N LEU A 91 -13.20 5.90 -5.68
CA LEU A 91 -13.19 7.22 -5.07
C LEU A 91 -12.48 8.23 -5.97
N THR A 92 -13.10 9.41 -6.09
CA THR A 92 -12.43 10.58 -6.66
C THR A 92 -11.62 11.28 -5.57
N ASP A 93 -10.59 12.04 -5.94
CA ASP A 93 -9.75 12.77 -4.98
C ASP A 93 -10.55 13.67 -4.05
N LYS A 94 -11.58 14.33 -4.58
CA LYS A 94 -12.39 15.26 -3.80
C LYS A 94 -13.14 14.59 -2.66
N ASN A 95 -13.49 13.32 -2.81
CA ASN A 95 -14.30 12.57 -1.85
C ASN A 95 -13.47 11.59 -1.03
N CYS A 96 -12.24 11.33 -1.45
CA CYS A 96 -11.39 10.31 -0.84
C CYS A 96 -11.06 10.62 0.63
N ASP A 97 -10.52 11.81 0.88
CA ASP A 97 -10.12 12.21 2.23
C ASP A 97 -11.34 12.34 3.18
N ALA A 98 -12.47 12.81 2.66
CA ALA A 98 -13.70 12.92 3.44
C ALA A 98 -14.20 11.54 3.88
N LEU A 99 -14.28 10.57 2.96
CA LEU A 99 -14.72 9.22 3.29
C LEU A 99 -13.75 8.51 4.23
N ILE A 100 -12.43 8.62 4.01
CA ILE A 100 -11.43 8.08 4.93
C ILE A 100 -11.64 8.64 6.35
N ASN A 101 -11.86 9.95 6.48
CA ASN A 101 -12.12 10.59 7.77
C ASN A 101 -13.42 10.12 8.42
N GLU A 102 -14.48 9.85 7.64
CA GLU A 102 -15.72 9.25 8.17
C GLU A 102 -15.45 7.87 8.78
N HIS A 103 -14.68 7.01 8.10
CA HIS A 103 -14.29 5.69 8.61
C HIS A 103 -13.41 5.79 9.85
N ILE A 104 -12.43 6.71 9.87
CA ILE A 104 -11.56 6.94 11.02
C ILE A 104 -12.37 7.42 12.22
N ALA A 105 -13.29 8.38 12.03
CA ALA A 105 -14.16 8.87 13.10
C ALA A 105 -15.04 7.75 13.69
N TYR A 106 -15.47 6.79 12.87
CA TYR A 106 -16.20 5.64 13.38
C TYR A 106 -15.29 4.71 14.21
N LEU A 107 -14.08 4.44 13.76
CA LEU A 107 -13.09 3.63 14.49
C LEU A 107 -12.74 4.28 15.85
N ASP A 108 -12.59 5.61 15.88
CA ASP A 108 -12.41 6.38 17.13
C ASP A 108 -13.61 6.19 18.07
N LYS A 109 -14.83 6.34 17.55
CA LYS A 109 -16.08 6.19 18.32
C LYS A 109 -16.16 4.84 19.03
N ILE A 110 -15.75 3.76 18.36
CA ILE A 110 -15.79 2.40 18.94
C ILE A 110 -14.48 2.03 19.66
N SER A 111 -13.53 2.95 19.78
CA SER A 111 -12.21 2.72 20.38
C SER A 111 -11.45 1.54 19.77
N MET A 112 -11.50 1.40 18.45
CA MET A 112 -10.71 0.41 17.72
C MET A 112 -9.37 1.02 17.29
N ASN A 113 -8.27 0.34 17.62
CA ASN A 113 -6.96 0.79 17.18
C ASN A 113 -6.91 0.93 15.65
N HIS A 114 -6.40 2.04 15.17
CA HIS A 114 -6.26 2.29 13.73
C HIS A 114 -5.02 3.12 13.41
N ILE A 115 -4.60 3.01 12.15
CA ILE A 115 -3.49 3.80 11.62
C ILE A 115 -4.06 5.06 10.97
N ASN A 116 -3.71 6.21 11.52
CA ASN A 116 -4.13 7.49 10.96
C ASN A 116 -3.17 7.94 9.85
N HIS A 117 -3.71 8.24 8.66
CA HIS A 117 -2.94 8.80 7.55
C HIS A 117 -2.59 10.29 7.72
N ALA A 118 -3.32 10.99 8.59
CA ALA A 118 -3.39 12.46 8.59
C ALA A 118 -2.25 13.16 9.32
N GLY A 119 -1.16 12.55 9.62
CA GLY A 119 -0.14 13.29 10.36
C GLY A 119 1.23 12.65 10.41
N GLY A 120 1.40 11.56 9.78
CA GLY A 120 2.67 10.85 9.82
C GLY A 120 3.78 11.67 9.18
N ALA A 121 4.84 11.90 9.94
CA ALA A 121 6.14 12.31 9.43
C ALA A 121 6.74 11.23 8.51
N PHE A 122 5.89 10.57 7.69
CA PHE A 122 6.36 9.55 6.78
C PHE A 122 7.26 10.18 5.71
N SER A 123 8.35 9.50 5.46
CA SER A 123 9.16 9.81 4.30
C SER A 123 8.28 9.86 3.06
N LYS A 124 8.39 10.93 2.30
CA LYS A 124 7.72 11.06 1.00
C LYS A 124 8.45 10.26 -0.09
N VAL A 125 9.50 9.56 0.28
CA VAL A 125 10.23 8.63 -0.57
C VAL A 125 9.44 7.33 -0.69
N CYS A 126 9.19 6.90 -1.92
CA CYS A 126 8.54 5.63 -2.18
C CYS A 126 9.44 4.46 -1.73
N TYR A 127 8.86 3.42 -1.12
CA TYR A 127 9.61 2.23 -0.70
C TYR A 127 10.43 1.60 -1.85
N ALA A 128 9.91 1.65 -3.08
CA ALA A 128 10.61 1.16 -4.26
C ALA A 128 11.88 1.95 -4.59
N CYS A 129 12.09 3.11 -3.98
CA CYS A 129 13.28 3.92 -4.15
C CYS A 129 14.35 3.67 -3.08
N TYR A 130 14.09 2.80 -2.09
CA TYR A 130 15.13 2.40 -1.14
C TYR A 130 16.13 1.43 -1.78
N PRO A 131 17.43 1.59 -1.59
CA PRO A 131 18.46 0.75 -2.21
C PRO A 131 18.26 -0.75 -1.96
N PHE A 132 17.82 -1.11 -0.77
CA PHE A 132 17.64 -2.48 -0.30
C PHE A 132 16.17 -2.93 -0.24
N GLY A 133 15.23 -2.16 -0.82
CA GLY A 133 13.83 -2.55 -0.96
C GLY A 133 13.63 -3.35 -2.24
N PHE A 134 13.25 -4.63 -2.15
CA PHE A 134 13.08 -5.51 -3.29
C PHE A 134 11.76 -6.28 -3.21
N VAL A 135 11.26 -6.67 -4.38
CA VAL A 135 10.11 -7.55 -4.56
C VAL A 135 10.59 -8.83 -5.24
N PHE A 136 10.61 -9.93 -4.51
CA PHE A 136 10.93 -11.25 -5.04
C PHE A 136 9.68 -11.87 -5.65
N ARG A 137 9.77 -12.34 -6.88
CA ARG A 137 8.65 -12.92 -7.62
C ARG A 137 8.77 -14.44 -7.66
N ALA A 138 7.64 -15.12 -7.86
CA ALA A 138 7.60 -16.58 -7.96
C ALA A 138 8.38 -17.13 -9.19
N ASP A 139 8.56 -16.29 -10.21
CA ASP A 139 9.36 -16.63 -11.41
C ASP A 139 10.88 -16.37 -11.24
N GLY A 140 11.31 -16.07 -10.00
CA GLY A 140 12.70 -15.79 -9.66
C GLY A 140 13.17 -14.38 -10.01
N LYS A 141 12.36 -13.56 -10.68
CA LYS A 141 12.72 -12.16 -10.96
C LYS A 141 12.68 -11.31 -9.71
N ILE A 142 13.54 -10.33 -9.64
CA ILE A 142 13.61 -9.34 -8.56
C ILE A 142 13.23 -7.98 -9.13
N GLY A 143 12.23 -7.36 -8.51
CA GLY A 143 11.74 -6.03 -8.86
C GLY A 143 11.83 -5.05 -7.71
N LYS A 144 11.34 -3.84 -7.95
CA LYS A 144 11.27 -2.75 -6.96
C LYS A 144 9.84 -2.41 -6.54
N CYS A 145 8.90 -2.43 -7.49
CA CYS A 145 7.54 -1.92 -7.31
C CYS A 145 6.52 -3.07 -7.37
N THR A 146 5.63 -3.16 -6.37
CA THR A 146 4.58 -4.18 -6.31
C THR A 146 3.40 -3.92 -7.25
N VAL A 147 3.29 -2.73 -7.85
CA VAL A 147 2.21 -2.37 -8.78
C VAL A 147 2.66 -2.21 -10.22
N ALA A 148 3.95 -2.47 -10.51
CA ALA A 148 4.52 -2.41 -11.86
C ALA A 148 5.09 -3.78 -12.25
N LEU A 149 4.40 -4.87 -11.91
CA LEU A 149 4.92 -6.23 -12.08
C LEU A 149 5.18 -6.59 -13.54
N ASP A 150 4.36 -6.06 -14.45
CA ASP A 150 4.49 -6.34 -15.89
C ASP A 150 5.41 -5.36 -16.64
N ASN A 151 5.93 -4.34 -15.93
CA ASN A 151 6.85 -3.38 -16.52
C ASN A 151 8.28 -3.93 -16.52
N PRO A 152 8.93 -4.05 -17.70
CA PRO A 152 10.32 -4.55 -17.79
C PRO A 152 11.31 -3.67 -17.00
N ASP A 153 11.11 -2.36 -16.95
CA ASP A 153 11.94 -1.44 -16.15
C ASP A 153 11.87 -1.69 -14.64
N ASN A 154 10.90 -2.50 -14.20
CA ASN A 154 10.78 -2.91 -12.80
C ASN A 154 11.76 -4.05 -12.43
N ILE A 155 12.31 -4.75 -13.40
CA ILE A 155 13.22 -5.87 -13.14
C ILE A 155 14.61 -5.31 -12.87
N VAL A 156 15.14 -5.60 -11.68
CA VAL A 156 16.46 -5.16 -11.23
C VAL A 156 17.37 -6.32 -10.85
N GLY A 157 16.97 -7.54 -11.16
CA GLY A 157 17.77 -8.73 -10.89
C GLY A 157 16.95 -10.02 -10.98
N HIS A 158 17.59 -11.09 -10.56
CA HIS A 158 16.98 -12.42 -10.48
C HIS A 158 17.60 -13.24 -9.35
N VAL A 159 16.93 -14.30 -8.96
CA VAL A 159 17.46 -15.35 -8.09
C VAL A 159 18.04 -16.45 -8.94
N ASP A 160 19.30 -16.73 -8.77
CA ASP A 160 20.00 -17.85 -9.41
C ASP A 160 20.23 -18.98 -8.40
N SER A 161 20.18 -20.23 -8.84
CA SER A 161 20.36 -21.40 -7.98
C SER A 161 21.79 -21.56 -7.45
N ASN A 162 22.79 -21.03 -8.18
CA ASN A 162 24.20 -21.17 -7.84
C ASN A 162 24.73 -19.90 -7.19
N ASP A 163 24.35 -18.74 -7.74
CA ASP A 163 24.89 -17.43 -7.33
C ASP A 163 23.99 -16.69 -6.32
N GLY A 164 22.79 -17.24 -6.01
CA GLY A 164 21.85 -16.63 -5.09
C GLY A 164 21.17 -15.40 -5.69
N VAL A 165 21.27 -14.26 -5.03
CA VAL A 165 20.67 -12.99 -5.48
C VAL A 165 21.65 -12.27 -6.41
N VAL A 166 21.28 -12.16 -7.68
CA VAL A 166 22.04 -11.43 -8.71
C VAL A 166 21.28 -10.14 -9.05
N LEU A 167 21.89 -8.98 -8.78
CA LEU A 167 21.30 -7.67 -9.02
C LEU A 167 21.95 -6.98 -10.22
N ASP A 168 21.14 -6.32 -11.03
CA ASP A 168 21.55 -5.29 -11.97
C ASP A 168 21.70 -3.96 -11.22
N GLU A 169 22.94 -3.60 -10.90
CA GLU A 169 23.24 -2.37 -10.18
C GLU A 169 22.78 -1.11 -10.93
N GLY A 170 22.87 -1.11 -12.27
CA GLY A 170 22.42 0.01 -13.10
C GLY A 170 20.91 0.21 -13.03
N ALA A 171 20.16 -0.88 -13.19
CA ALA A 171 18.71 -0.87 -13.06
C ALA A 171 18.29 -0.48 -11.63
N ASN A 172 18.90 -1.07 -10.59
CA ASN A 172 18.61 -0.71 -9.21
C ASN A 172 18.89 0.78 -8.93
N LYS A 173 20.01 1.30 -9.41
CA LYS A 173 20.39 2.70 -9.25
C LYS A 173 19.36 3.65 -9.86
N GLN A 174 18.75 3.31 -11.00
CA GLN A 174 17.69 4.14 -11.62
C GLN A 174 16.49 4.34 -10.68
N TRP A 175 16.15 3.34 -9.86
CA TRP A 175 15.08 3.44 -8.86
C TRP A 175 15.49 4.27 -7.66
N CYS A 176 16.74 4.22 -7.26
CA CYS A 176 17.24 4.81 -6.01
C CYS A 176 17.76 6.23 -6.16
N THR A 177 17.94 6.72 -7.39
CA THR A 177 18.48 8.06 -7.66
C THR A 177 17.52 8.89 -8.48
N SER A 178 17.53 10.21 -8.25
CA SER A 178 16.83 11.16 -9.09
C SER A 178 17.61 12.46 -9.23
N LYS A 179 17.33 13.21 -10.30
CA LYS A 179 17.83 14.58 -10.43
C LYS A 179 16.87 15.52 -9.71
N LEU A 180 17.40 16.40 -8.87
CA LEU A 180 16.62 17.49 -8.30
C LEU A 180 16.31 18.51 -9.40
N ARG A 181 15.11 19.07 -9.35
CA ARG A 181 14.69 20.15 -10.23
C ARG A 181 14.97 21.50 -9.56
N PRO A 182 15.01 22.60 -10.32
CA PRO A 182 15.15 23.94 -9.73
C PRO A 182 14.15 24.21 -8.61
N GLU A 183 12.87 23.79 -8.79
CA GLU A 183 11.80 23.98 -7.82
C GLU A 183 12.01 23.20 -6.51
N CYS A 184 12.80 22.15 -6.55
CA CYS A 184 13.11 21.37 -5.36
C CYS A 184 13.92 22.19 -4.33
N PHE A 185 14.77 23.10 -4.78
CA PHE A 185 15.66 23.86 -3.89
C PHE A 185 14.90 24.89 -3.03
N THR A 186 13.69 25.25 -3.40
CA THR A 186 12.79 26.12 -2.61
C THR A 186 11.67 25.34 -1.92
N CYS A 187 11.65 24.00 -2.07
CA CYS A 187 10.59 23.16 -1.55
C CYS A 187 10.83 22.81 -0.08
N VAL A 188 9.84 23.05 0.77
CA VAL A 188 9.88 22.68 2.20
C VAL A 188 10.00 21.18 2.44
N ASP A 189 9.63 20.37 1.46
CA ASP A 189 9.68 18.91 1.53
C ASP A 189 10.96 18.31 0.91
N LEU A 190 11.92 19.12 0.49
CA LEU A 190 13.12 18.62 -0.20
C LEU A 190 13.78 17.46 0.55
N LEU A 191 14.08 17.63 1.83
CA LEU A 191 14.80 16.64 2.63
C LEU A 191 13.96 15.36 2.90
N ARG A 192 12.66 15.44 2.78
CA ARG A 192 11.74 14.31 2.98
C ARG A 192 11.45 13.57 1.69
N CYS A 193 11.61 14.22 0.54
CA CYS A 193 11.21 13.74 -0.76
C CYS A 193 12.39 13.36 -1.65
N LEU A 194 13.43 14.21 -1.72
CA LEU A 194 14.61 14.07 -2.59
C LEU A 194 14.23 13.77 -4.06
N ASN A 195 13.03 14.19 -4.49
CA ASN A 195 12.41 13.82 -5.77
C ASN A 195 12.27 12.30 -5.99
N LEU A 196 12.22 11.50 -4.92
CA LEU A 196 12.11 10.03 -4.92
C LEU A 196 10.69 9.54 -4.60
N HIS A 197 9.65 10.32 -4.95
CA HIS A 197 8.27 9.99 -4.65
C HIS A 197 7.82 8.69 -5.34
N CYS A 198 7.47 8.65 -6.58
CA CYS A 198 7.04 7.42 -7.26
C CYS A 198 8.07 7.00 -8.32
N GLY A 199 8.85 5.96 -8.03
CA GLY A 199 9.88 5.44 -8.95
C GLY A 199 9.30 4.99 -10.28
N ARG A 200 8.17 4.27 -10.27
CA ARG A 200 7.46 3.84 -11.48
C ARG A 200 7.17 5.00 -12.43
N ARG A 201 6.56 6.07 -11.92
CA ARG A 201 6.24 7.24 -12.72
C ARG A 201 7.48 7.93 -13.26
N ARG A 202 8.51 8.02 -12.44
CA ARG A 202 9.76 8.68 -12.79
C ARG A 202 10.52 7.92 -13.89
N ILE A 203 10.52 6.58 -13.85
CA ILE A 203 11.25 5.74 -14.79
C ILE A 203 10.44 5.56 -16.09
N ALA A 204 9.13 5.29 -15.98
CA ALA A 204 8.25 5.13 -17.15
C ALA A 204 8.10 6.41 -17.98
N SER A 205 8.17 7.58 -17.34
CA SER A 205 8.25 8.83 -18.05
C SER A 205 9.71 9.18 -18.25
N ARG A 206 10.25 8.86 -19.37
CA ARG A 206 11.55 9.41 -19.84
C ARG A 206 11.55 10.94 -19.97
N GLU A 207 10.47 11.58 -19.59
CA GLU A 207 10.26 13.03 -19.63
C GLU A 207 10.74 13.69 -18.36
N THR A 208 11.66 14.62 -18.53
CA THR A 208 12.19 15.53 -17.51
C THR A 208 11.16 16.56 -17.02
N ASP A 209 10.00 16.70 -17.67
CA ASP A 209 9.07 17.83 -17.53
C ASP A 209 7.76 17.50 -16.79
N ARG A 210 7.68 16.39 -16.07
CA ARG A 210 6.46 16.12 -15.29
C ARG A 210 6.42 17.00 -14.03
N PRO A 211 5.25 17.59 -13.73
CA PRO A 211 5.08 18.34 -12.51
C PRO A 211 5.38 17.47 -11.30
N CYS A 212 5.89 18.08 -10.24
CA CYS A 212 6.13 17.42 -8.96
C CYS A 212 4.85 16.67 -8.52
N ALA A 213 4.98 15.42 -8.03
CA ALA A 213 3.85 14.62 -7.60
C ALA A 213 3.00 15.30 -6.50
N TYR A 214 3.56 16.27 -5.78
CA TYR A 214 2.84 17.10 -4.81
C TYR A 214 2.04 18.26 -5.43
N MET A 215 2.35 18.65 -6.66
CA MET A 215 1.60 19.64 -7.42
C MET A 215 0.51 19.01 -8.28
N VAL A 216 0.50 17.69 -8.39
CA VAL A 216 -0.54 16.94 -9.10
C VAL A 216 -1.54 16.43 -8.08
N PRO A 217 -2.83 16.77 -8.18
CA PRO A 217 -3.87 16.21 -7.33
C PRO A 217 -3.78 14.69 -7.29
N ARG A 218 -4.06 14.08 -6.12
CA ARG A 218 -3.98 12.61 -5.90
C ARG A 218 -4.79 11.76 -6.89
N ALA A 219 -5.75 12.37 -7.61
CA ALA A 219 -6.58 11.75 -8.66
C ALA A 219 -5.81 11.06 -9.79
N ARG A 220 -4.51 11.24 -9.85
CA ARG A 220 -3.70 10.66 -10.92
C ARG A 220 -2.66 9.66 -10.43
N LEU A 221 -2.81 9.21 -9.19
CA LEU A 221 -2.02 8.09 -8.66
C LEU A 221 -2.65 6.75 -9.00
#